data_44b520236b7b48b557914d711e472f63
#
_entry.id   44b520236b7b48b557914d711e472f63
#
_cell.length_a   1.000
_cell.length_b   1.000
_cell.length_c   1.000
_cell.angle_alpha   90.00
_cell.angle_beta   90.00
_cell.angle_gamma   90.00
#
_symmetry.space_group_name_H-M   'P 1'
#
loop_
_entity.id
_entity.type
_entity.pdbx_description
1 polymer ?
#
loop_
_entity_poly.entity_id
_entity_poly.type
_entity_poly.pdbx_seq_one_letter_code
_entity_poly.pdbx_strand_id
1 'polypeptide(L)'
;MYATIRNIYKRDAGQFLLGVLFVFALGISLPRVYATDEVQYYAWLRSIWFDQDVNFENEYRTFAALNPKSGINESLLQPNRVRPKTNLYGNIAPVGSAILWVPWFIGTDVVLRGAHLVGIGLHLPADGYSWPYQRAVSYSSALYAFIGLLMVRRLTQRWVPSWHSTVSTLAFWLATPLVFYMTVQMPFAHANAFFVSALFVRAWLWQRDKPDRWEPWAAIGASLAGLFLVREQLILFAIIPAVSELLPFWKFPSTALARVSQSVKYYLLCTVTLLVCVSPQFIAYMAVNGQPSPASEVSSKLNWCSPHAIDTLIDFDPSPEPICGVVDEPIRIKAWSRGALVWSPILFFGIIGLLFFARAHPQYGIPMLAAFLLQVWLNGAFGTTWHLSGAFGFRRYIECTPFFIVGGAYLLQTFKQRHTMIVALCVVGLFILWNMGLIINGTVFNGLTNVRRGLQWPQLWEWQITLPQRLWELGGTFFDRCRVLKNGC
;
A
#
# COMPACT_ATOMS: atom_id res chain seq x y z
N MET A 1 -1.94 -35.76 -10.27
CA MET A 1 -2.24 -34.69 -9.34
C MET A 1 -1.45 -34.77 -8.01
N TYR A 2 -1.50 -35.91 -7.26
CA TYR A 2 -0.76 -36.07 -5.99
C TYR A 2 0.77 -36.01 -6.15
N ALA A 3 1.32 -36.64 -7.17
CA ALA A 3 2.76 -36.64 -7.50
C ALA A 3 3.23 -35.21 -7.93
N THR A 4 2.40 -34.49 -8.65
CA THR A 4 2.69 -33.11 -9.08
C THR A 4 2.70 -32.15 -7.89
N ILE A 5 1.75 -32.26 -6.98
CA ILE A 5 1.69 -31.46 -5.73
C ILE A 5 2.90 -31.79 -4.84
N ARG A 6 3.27 -33.08 -4.71
CA ARG A 6 4.44 -33.50 -3.95
C ARG A 6 5.77 -32.97 -4.53
N ASN A 7 5.87 -32.86 -5.86
CA ASN A 7 7.04 -32.28 -6.51
C ASN A 7 7.13 -30.75 -6.38
N ILE A 8 6.00 -30.05 -6.38
CA ILE A 8 5.94 -28.60 -6.10
C ILE A 8 6.33 -28.34 -4.65
N TYR A 9 5.82 -29.13 -3.70
CA TYR A 9 6.15 -29.04 -2.29
C TYR A 9 7.65 -29.26 -2.00
N LYS A 10 8.29 -30.19 -2.69
CA LYS A 10 9.74 -30.42 -2.56
C LYS A 10 10.59 -29.30 -3.13
N ARG A 11 10.06 -28.47 -4.08
CA ARG A 11 10.81 -27.38 -4.70
C ARG A 11 10.80 -26.08 -3.90
N ASP A 12 9.68 -25.68 -3.30
CA ASP A 12 9.59 -24.47 -2.46
C ASP A 12 8.38 -24.49 -1.51
N ALA A 13 8.53 -25.18 -0.37
CA ALA A 13 7.49 -25.27 0.66
C ALA A 13 7.03 -23.90 1.18
N GLY A 14 7.93 -22.91 1.24
CA GLY A 14 7.57 -21.57 1.67
C GLY A 14 6.66 -20.82 0.70
N GLN A 15 6.91 -20.99 -0.61
CA GLN A 15 6.02 -20.43 -1.63
C GLN A 15 4.65 -21.11 -1.62
N PHE A 16 4.62 -22.41 -1.43
CA PHE A 16 3.36 -23.17 -1.31
C PHE A 16 2.55 -22.70 -0.09
N LEU A 17 3.18 -22.56 1.08
CA LEU A 17 2.53 -22.06 2.28
C LEU A 17 1.93 -20.66 2.08
N LEU A 18 2.69 -19.73 1.49
CA LEU A 18 2.17 -18.40 1.16
C LEU A 18 0.96 -18.47 0.23
N GLY A 19 0.99 -19.35 -0.78
CA GLY A 19 -0.12 -19.56 -1.70
C GLY A 19 -1.38 -20.08 -1.01
N VAL A 20 -1.26 -21.06 -0.12
CA VAL A 20 -2.39 -21.60 0.65
C VAL A 20 -3.01 -20.53 1.55
N LEU A 21 -2.18 -19.77 2.27
CA LEU A 21 -2.65 -18.68 3.12
C LEU A 21 -3.29 -17.55 2.32
N PHE A 22 -2.79 -17.28 1.11
CA PHE A 22 -3.39 -16.28 0.23
C PHE A 22 -4.78 -16.70 -0.25
N VAL A 23 -4.95 -17.94 -0.69
CA VAL A 23 -6.26 -18.49 -1.08
C VAL A 23 -7.23 -18.43 0.10
N PHE A 24 -6.79 -18.79 1.31
CA PHE A 24 -7.61 -18.64 2.52
C PHE A 24 -7.99 -17.18 2.78
N ALA A 25 -7.03 -16.25 2.68
CA ALA A 25 -7.27 -14.82 2.86
C ALA A 25 -8.29 -14.27 1.85
N LEU A 26 -8.24 -14.72 0.59
CA LEU A 26 -9.25 -14.36 -0.42
C LEU A 26 -10.66 -14.87 -0.04
N GLY A 27 -10.75 -16.08 0.53
CA GLY A 27 -12.03 -16.66 0.97
C GLY A 27 -12.75 -15.84 2.05
N ILE A 28 -12.02 -15.14 2.91
CA ILE A 28 -12.56 -14.29 3.98
C ILE A 28 -12.56 -12.79 3.64
N SER A 29 -12.17 -12.42 2.43
CA SER A 29 -12.02 -11.01 2.00
C SER A 29 -13.37 -10.34 1.69
N LEU A 30 -13.35 -8.99 1.62
CA LEU A 30 -14.49 -8.13 1.33
C LEU A 30 -14.28 -7.39 -0.01
N PRO A 31 -14.46 -8.07 -1.15
CA PRO A 31 -14.16 -7.52 -2.46
C PRO A 31 -15.29 -6.58 -2.94
N ARG A 32 -15.22 -5.31 -2.55
CA ARG A 32 -16.19 -4.27 -2.93
C ARG A 32 -15.52 -2.90 -2.99
N VAL A 33 -16.15 -1.96 -3.68
CA VAL A 33 -15.80 -0.53 -3.67
C VAL A 33 -16.75 0.18 -2.69
N TYR A 34 -16.20 0.77 -1.62
CA TYR A 34 -17.01 1.34 -0.54
C TYR A 34 -16.53 2.72 -0.08
N ALA A 35 -15.23 2.88 0.23
CA ALA A 35 -14.70 4.10 0.81
C ALA A 35 -14.51 5.20 -0.25
N THR A 36 -14.51 6.46 0.19
CA THR A 36 -14.34 7.63 -0.68
C THR A 36 -13.08 7.57 -1.56
N ASP A 37 -11.95 7.13 -0.99
CA ASP A 37 -10.70 6.97 -1.75
C ASP A 37 -10.85 5.86 -2.80
N GLU A 38 -11.47 4.73 -2.45
CA GLU A 38 -11.70 3.59 -3.36
C GLU A 38 -12.52 4.00 -4.57
N VAL A 39 -13.59 4.77 -4.33
CA VAL A 39 -14.47 5.27 -5.39
C VAL A 39 -13.71 6.20 -6.33
N GLN A 40 -12.84 7.06 -5.83
CA GLN A 40 -12.04 7.95 -6.67
C GLN A 40 -11.07 7.18 -7.58
N TYR A 41 -10.39 6.13 -7.08
CA TYR A 41 -9.56 5.27 -7.93
C TYR A 41 -10.38 4.52 -8.98
N TYR A 42 -11.55 4.01 -8.57
CA TYR A 42 -12.42 3.22 -9.44
C TYR A 42 -13.09 4.07 -10.53
N ALA A 43 -13.47 5.29 -10.22
CA ALA A 43 -14.16 6.21 -11.12
C ALA A 43 -13.37 6.44 -12.43
N TRP A 44 -12.04 6.49 -12.38
CA TRP A 44 -11.20 6.58 -13.59
C TRP A 44 -11.51 5.48 -14.61
N LEU A 45 -11.65 4.22 -14.14
CA LEU A 45 -11.93 3.09 -15.04
C LEU A 45 -13.33 3.20 -15.65
N ARG A 46 -14.31 3.42 -14.79
CA ARG A 46 -15.72 3.38 -15.18
C ARG A 46 -16.04 4.53 -16.12
N SER A 47 -15.66 5.77 -15.76
CA SER A 47 -15.93 6.96 -16.54
C SER A 47 -15.26 6.86 -17.93
N ILE A 48 -13.97 6.52 -18.01
CA ILE A 48 -13.26 6.40 -19.27
C ILE A 48 -13.80 5.26 -20.14
N TRP A 49 -14.15 4.09 -19.56
CA TRP A 49 -14.56 2.93 -20.34
C TRP A 49 -16.01 3.03 -20.83
N PHE A 50 -16.93 3.47 -19.96
CA PHE A 50 -18.35 3.47 -20.26
C PHE A 50 -18.84 4.81 -20.81
N ASP A 51 -18.42 5.92 -20.20
CA ASP A 51 -18.92 7.26 -20.52
C ASP A 51 -18.00 8.02 -21.49
N GLN A 52 -16.74 7.55 -21.66
CA GLN A 52 -15.69 8.15 -22.50
C GLN A 52 -15.38 9.60 -22.11
N ASP A 53 -15.49 9.89 -20.82
CA ASP A 53 -15.23 11.20 -20.24
C ASP A 53 -14.42 11.12 -18.93
N VAL A 54 -14.29 12.24 -18.24
CA VAL A 54 -13.68 12.36 -16.90
C VAL A 54 -14.61 13.17 -15.96
N ASN A 55 -15.90 13.08 -16.17
CA ASN A 55 -16.91 13.65 -15.28
C ASN A 55 -17.37 12.58 -14.26
N PHE A 56 -16.83 12.65 -13.08
CA PHE A 56 -17.06 11.63 -12.04
C PHE A 56 -18.32 11.83 -11.22
N GLU A 57 -19.19 12.77 -11.56
CA GLU A 57 -20.40 13.07 -10.79
C GLU A 57 -21.32 11.86 -10.70
N ASN A 58 -21.54 11.18 -11.82
CA ASN A 58 -22.44 10.01 -11.89
C ASN A 58 -21.86 8.82 -11.12
N GLU A 59 -20.53 8.57 -11.14
CA GLU A 59 -19.88 7.56 -10.31
C GLU A 59 -20.06 7.87 -8.82
N TYR A 60 -19.79 9.11 -8.42
CA TYR A 60 -19.94 9.52 -7.02
C TYR A 60 -21.37 9.40 -6.54
N ARG A 61 -22.37 9.84 -7.33
CA ARG A 61 -23.79 9.69 -6.99
C ARG A 61 -24.23 8.24 -6.90
N THR A 62 -23.80 7.41 -7.86
CA THR A 62 -24.15 5.98 -7.88
C THR A 62 -23.57 5.25 -6.69
N PHE A 63 -22.26 5.43 -6.40
CA PHE A 63 -21.63 4.80 -5.23
C PHE A 63 -22.14 5.37 -3.91
N ALA A 64 -22.54 6.63 -3.83
CA ALA A 64 -23.20 7.19 -2.67
C ALA A 64 -24.56 6.54 -2.40
N ALA A 65 -25.34 6.28 -3.46
CA ALA A 65 -26.62 5.58 -3.37
C ALA A 65 -26.44 4.10 -2.97
N LEU A 66 -25.43 3.42 -3.54
CA LEU A 66 -25.10 2.03 -3.17
C LEU A 66 -24.57 1.90 -1.73
N ASN A 67 -23.90 2.93 -1.22
CA ASN A 67 -23.22 2.95 0.07
C ASN A 67 -23.58 4.21 0.89
N PRO A 68 -24.82 4.39 1.38
CA PRO A 68 -25.26 5.63 2.02
C PRO A 68 -24.46 6.04 3.26
N LYS A 69 -23.77 5.09 3.91
CA LYS A 69 -22.96 5.32 5.12
C LYS A 69 -21.47 5.55 4.83
N SER A 70 -21.07 5.60 3.56
CA SER A 70 -19.67 5.71 3.16
C SER A 70 -19.06 7.12 3.34
N GLY A 71 -19.91 8.15 3.47
CA GLY A 71 -19.51 9.55 3.52
C GLY A 71 -19.12 10.14 2.15
N ILE A 72 -19.53 9.52 1.05
CA ILE A 72 -19.24 10.00 -0.31
C ILE A 72 -19.92 11.35 -0.56
N ASN A 73 -21.20 11.50 -0.19
CA ASN A 73 -21.92 12.75 -0.35
C ASN A 73 -21.22 13.92 0.36
N GLU A 74 -20.77 13.70 1.59
CA GLU A 74 -20.13 14.72 2.43
C GLU A 74 -18.68 15.01 2.02
N SER A 75 -18.08 14.13 1.24
CA SER A 75 -16.66 14.23 0.89
C SER A 75 -16.41 14.59 -0.56
N LEU A 76 -17.18 14.05 -1.50
CA LEU A 76 -16.91 14.16 -2.94
C LEU A 76 -17.93 15.01 -3.70
N LEU A 77 -19.19 15.05 -3.26
CA LEU A 77 -20.28 15.76 -3.93
C LEU A 77 -20.56 17.16 -3.37
N GLN A 78 -19.60 17.74 -2.66
CA GLN A 78 -19.74 19.11 -2.13
C GLN A 78 -19.41 20.15 -3.21
N PRO A 79 -20.07 21.32 -3.23
CA PRO A 79 -19.83 22.38 -4.23
C PRO A 79 -18.36 22.84 -4.31
N ASN A 80 -17.64 22.84 -3.19
CA ASN A 80 -16.24 23.20 -3.13
C ASN A 80 -15.29 22.17 -3.76
N ARG A 81 -15.81 21.02 -4.20
CA ARG A 81 -15.09 19.98 -4.94
C ARG A 81 -15.12 20.18 -6.45
N VAL A 82 -15.99 21.05 -6.94
CA VAL A 82 -16.06 21.39 -8.37
C VAL A 82 -14.84 22.23 -8.75
N ARG A 83 -14.17 21.86 -9.81
CA ARG A 83 -12.96 22.54 -10.31
C ARG A 83 -13.34 23.81 -11.05
N PRO A 84 -12.82 24.99 -10.67
CA PRO A 84 -13.23 26.26 -11.29
C PRO A 84 -12.95 26.36 -12.80
N LYS A 85 -11.87 25.70 -13.28
CA LYS A 85 -11.44 25.78 -14.68
C LYS A 85 -12.21 24.85 -15.61
N THR A 86 -12.60 23.68 -15.12
CA THR A 86 -13.22 22.62 -15.93
C THR A 86 -14.70 22.41 -15.63
N ASN A 87 -15.17 22.95 -14.52
CA ASN A 87 -16.52 22.73 -13.97
C ASN A 87 -16.85 21.24 -13.68
N LEU A 88 -15.81 20.41 -13.48
CA LEU A 88 -15.91 19.00 -13.16
C LEU A 88 -15.72 18.76 -11.65
N TYR A 89 -16.37 17.73 -11.10
CA TYR A 89 -16.04 17.27 -9.76
C TYR A 89 -14.61 16.75 -9.70
N GLY A 90 -13.85 17.22 -8.73
CA GLY A 90 -12.43 16.86 -8.59
C GLY A 90 -12.23 15.40 -8.21
N ASN A 91 -11.17 14.82 -8.76
CA ASN A 91 -10.64 13.53 -8.37
C ASN A 91 -9.16 13.71 -7.97
N ILE A 92 -8.83 13.39 -6.73
CA ILE A 92 -7.46 13.50 -6.21
C ILE A 92 -6.69 12.17 -6.25
N ALA A 93 -7.33 11.09 -6.67
CA ALA A 93 -6.70 9.78 -6.78
C ALA A 93 -5.80 9.73 -8.03
N PRO A 94 -4.53 9.34 -7.90
CA PRO A 94 -3.67 9.10 -9.05
C PRO A 94 -4.17 7.93 -9.91
N VAL A 95 -3.86 7.96 -11.22
CA VAL A 95 -4.41 7.03 -12.21
C VAL A 95 -3.79 5.63 -12.19
N GLY A 96 -2.66 5.42 -11.51
CA GLY A 96 -1.88 4.20 -11.62
C GLY A 96 -2.60 2.94 -11.14
N SER A 97 -3.43 3.02 -10.09
CA SER A 97 -4.24 1.89 -9.66
C SER A 97 -5.28 1.52 -10.72
N ALA A 98 -5.93 2.50 -11.33
CA ALA A 98 -6.85 2.28 -12.44
C ALA A 98 -6.14 1.60 -13.62
N ILE A 99 -4.95 2.05 -14.01
CA ILE A 99 -4.15 1.44 -15.07
C ILE A 99 -3.86 -0.05 -14.78
N LEU A 100 -3.47 -0.38 -13.55
CA LEU A 100 -3.23 -1.78 -13.15
C LEU A 100 -4.51 -2.63 -13.21
N TRP A 101 -5.66 -2.03 -12.98
CA TRP A 101 -6.96 -2.73 -12.99
C TRP A 101 -7.57 -2.89 -14.38
N VAL A 102 -7.12 -2.12 -15.40
CA VAL A 102 -7.67 -2.15 -16.76
C VAL A 102 -7.88 -3.57 -17.30
N PRO A 103 -6.89 -4.49 -17.26
CA PRO A 103 -7.08 -5.82 -17.84
C PRO A 103 -8.20 -6.63 -17.17
N TRP A 104 -8.36 -6.47 -15.87
CA TRP A 104 -9.35 -7.19 -15.07
C TRP A 104 -10.75 -6.61 -15.26
N PHE A 105 -10.84 -5.29 -15.29
CA PHE A 105 -12.11 -4.57 -15.48
C PHE A 105 -12.67 -4.81 -16.89
N ILE A 106 -11.86 -4.59 -17.93
CA ILE A 106 -12.25 -4.83 -19.31
C ILE A 106 -12.52 -6.32 -19.55
N GLY A 107 -11.69 -7.21 -19.01
CA GLY A 107 -11.91 -8.66 -19.09
C GLY A 107 -13.26 -9.06 -18.49
N THR A 108 -13.66 -8.44 -17.38
CA THR A 108 -14.98 -8.67 -16.77
C THR A 108 -16.11 -8.18 -17.67
N ASP A 109 -15.96 -6.98 -18.28
CA ASP A 109 -16.97 -6.43 -19.20
C ASP A 109 -17.17 -7.36 -20.41
N VAL A 110 -16.10 -7.79 -21.03
CA VAL A 110 -16.14 -8.74 -22.16
C VAL A 110 -16.83 -10.05 -21.78
N VAL A 111 -16.47 -10.61 -20.60
CA VAL A 111 -17.08 -11.86 -20.12
C VAL A 111 -18.58 -11.68 -19.84
N LEU A 112 -18.99 -10.60 -19.20
CA LEU A 112 -20.41 -10.35 -18.90
C LEU A 112 -21.20 -10.14 -20.19
N ARG A 113 -20.73 -9.31 -21.12
CA ARG A 113 -21.42 -9.10 -22.40
C ARG A 113 -21.48 -10.39 -23.22
N GLY A 114 -20.40 -11.17 -23.23
CA GLY A 114 -20.39 -12.49 -23.89
C GLY A 114 -21.40 -13.45 -23.24
N ALA A 115 -21.51 -13.49 -21.93
CA ALA A 115 -22.52 -14.30 -21.23
C ALA A 115 -23.95 -13.84 -21.54
N HIS A 116 -24.20 -12.54 -21.63
CA HIS A 116 -25.50 -11.99 -22.02
C HIS A 116 -25.92 -12.41 -23.43
N LEU A 117 -24.98 -12.50 -24.40
CA LEU A 117 -25.27 -12.94 -25.76
C LEU A 117 -25.82 -14.38 -25.80
N VAL A 118 -25.45 -15.22 -24.82
CA VAL A 118 -25.94 -16.60 -24.69
C VAL A 118 -27.04 -16.76 -23.63
N GLY A 119 -27.60 -15.65 -23.16
CA GLY A 119 -28.72 -15.66 -22.21
C GLY A 119 -28.33 -15.96 -20.75
N ILE A 120 -27.05 -15.91 -20.41
CA ILE A 120 -26.54 -16.20 -19.05
C ILE A 120 -26.31 -14.88 -18.28
N GLY A 121 -26.74 -14.84 -17.03
CA GLY A 121 -26.41 -13.74 -16.11
C GLY A 121 -27.08 -12.41 -16.43
N LEU A 122 -28.23 -12.39 -17.14
CA LEU A 122 -28.95 -11.18 -17.57
C LEU A 122 -29.39 -10.26 -16.43
N HIS A 123 -29.42 -10.77 -15.19
CA HIS A 123 -29.71 -9.99 -13.98
C HIS A 123 -28.50 -9.17 -13.47
N LEU A 124 -27.32 -9.36 -14.05
CA LEU A 124 -26.10 -8.63 -13.70
C LEU A 124 -25.82 -7.57 -14.76
N PRO A 125 -26.06 -6.29 -14.51
CA PRO A 125 -25.83 -5.25 -15.52
C PRO A 125 -24.36 -5.19 -15.93
N ALA A 126 -24.12 -5.07 -17.24
CA ALA A 126 -22.79 -4.76 -17.79
C ALA A 126 -22.59 -3.23 -17.83
N ASP A 127 -22.53 -2.60 -16.66
CA ASP A 127 -22.59 -1.15 -16.42
C ASP A 127 -21.36 -0.57 -15.70
N GLY A 128 -20.43 -1.44 -15.29
CA GLY A 128 -19.28 -1.05 -14.50
C GLY A 128 -19.54 -0.85 -13.00
N TYR A 129 -20.79 -0.90 -12.54
CA TYR A 129 -21.15 -0.74 -11.12
C TYR A 129 -21.46 -2.06 -10.42
N SER A 130 -21.89 -3.06 -11.17
CA SER A 130 -22.30 -4.34 -10.64
C SER A 130 -21.15 -5.08 -9.95
N TRP A 131 -21.47 -6.01 -9.04
CA TRP A 131 -20.49 -6.68 -8.19
C TRP A 131 -19.37 -7.43 -8.92
N PRO A 132 -19.54 -7.99 -10.15
CA PRO A 132 -18.43 -8.65 -10.84
C PRO A 132 -17.25 -7.70 -11.11
N TYR A 133 -17.52 -6.46 -11.52
CA TYR A 133 -16.48 -5.46 -11.77
C TYR A 133 -15.76 -5.07 -10.48
N GLN A 134 -16.50 -4.80 -9.41
CA GLN A 134 -15.93 -4.43 -8.11
C GLN A 134 -15.04 -5.56 -7.56
N ARG A 135 -15.48 -6.83 -7.69
CA ARG A 135 -14.71 -8.01 -7.28
C ARG A 135 -13.47 -8.20 -8.13
N ALA A 136 -13.56 -8.04 -9.44
CA ALA A 136 -12.40 -8.18 -10.33
C ALA A 136 -11.28 -7.20 -9.96
N VAL A 137 -11.62 -5.93 -9.74
CA VAL A 137 -10.69 -4.89 -9.30
C VAL A 137 -10.13 -5.19 -7.91
N SER A 138 -10.97 -5.60 -6.97
CA SER A 138 -10.55 -5.94 -5.62
C SER A 138 -9.56 -7.12 -5.61
N TYR A 139 -9.93 -8.22 -6.23
CA TYR A 139 -9.07 -9.41 -6.28
C TYR A 139 -7.78 -9.17 -7.06
N SER A 140 -7.80 -8.33 -8.09
CA SER A 140 -6.57 -7.99 -8.81
C SER A 140 -5.59 -7.23 -7.93
N SER A 141 -6.04 -6.30 -7.08
CA SER A 141 -5.19 -5.61 -6.11
C SER A 141 -4.53 -6.60 -5.14
N ALA A 142 -5.29 -7.53 -4.59
CA ALA A 142 -4.75 -8.57 -3.71
C ALA A 142 -3.74 -9.48 -4.43
N LEU A 143 -4.04 -9.85 -5.69
CA LEU A 143 -3.14 -10.67 -6.51
C LEU A 143 -1.83 -9.95 -6.81
N TYR A 144 -1.88 -8.67 -7.19
CA TYR A 144 -0.68 -7.87 -7.40
C TYR A 144 0.18 -7.79 -6.14
N ALA A 145 -0.43 -7.51 -4.98
CA ALA A 145 0.31 -7.49 -3.73
C ALA A 145 0.90 -8.88 -3.39
N PHE A 146 0.18 -9.96 -3.66
CA PHE A 146 0.69 -11.31 -3.45
C PHE A 146 1.88 -11.64 -4.35
N ILE A 147 1.84 -11.24 -5.63
CA ILE A 147 2.99 -11.33 -6.54
C ILE A 147 4.17 -10.53 -5.97
N GLY A 148 3.91 -9.34 -5.42
CA GLY A 148 4.90 -8.52 -4.73
C GLY A 148 5.55 -9.26 -3.55
N LEU A 149 4.76 -9.92 -2.70
CA LEU A 149 5.25 -10.74 -1.57
C LEU A 149 6.17 -11.87 -2.04
N LEU A 150 5.77 -12.62 -3.06
CA LEU A 150 6.60 -13.69 -3.64
C LEU A 150 7.90 -13.15 -4.24
N MET A 151 7.83 -12.00 -4.90
CA MET A 151 8.98 -11.32 -5.48
C MET A 151 9.97 -10.88 -4.41
N VAL A 152 9.52 -10.15 -3.37
CA VAL A 152 10.37 -9.68 -2.29
C VAL A 152 10.99 -10.83 -1.52
N ARG A 153 10.20 -11.87 -1.21
CA ARG A 153 10.72 -13.11 -0.63
C ARG A 153 11.89 -13.68 -1.42
N ARG A 154 11.74 -13.80 -2.75
CA ARG A 154 12.78 -14.33 -3.64
C ARG A 154 14.01 -13.43 -3.70
N LEU A 155 13.82 -12.11 -3.72
CA LEU A 155 14.92 -11.15 -3.67
C LEU A 155 15.70 -11.24 -2.36
N THR A 156 15.00 -11.40 -1.24
CA THR A 156 15.60 -11.51 0.10
C THR A 156 16.49 -12.76 0.23
N GLN A 157 16.18 -13.83 -0.51
CA GLN A 157 17.00 -15.06 -0.55
C GLN A 157 18.42 -14.87 -1.10
N ARG A 158 18.74 -13.69 -1.62
CA ARG A 158 20.12 -13.32 -1.98
C ARG A 158 21.06 -13.23 -0.77
N TRP A 159 20.52 -12.94 0.41
CA TRP A 159 21.28 -12.67 1.63
C TRP A 159 20.98 -13.63 2.78
N VAL A 160 19.83 -14.29 2.75
CA VAL A 160 19.37 -15.16 3.85
C VAL A 160 18.78 -16.46 3.31
N PRO A 161 18.80 -17.57 4.11
CA PRO A 161 18.13 -18.81 3.74
C PRO A 161 16.64 -18.66 3.47
N SER A 162 16.10 -19.54 2.63
CA SER A 162 14.70 -19.49 2.16
C SER A 162 13.66 -19.45 3.31
N TRP A 163 13.89 -20.17 4.41
CA TRP A 163 12.94 -20.20 5.50
C TRP A 163 12.88 -18.86 6.28
N HIS A 164 14.03 -18.17 6.48
CA HIS A 164 14.05 -16.84 7.11
C HIS A 164 13.29 -15.83 6.26
N SER A 165 13.51 -15.85 4.92
CA SER A 165 12.78 -14.97 4.03
C SER A 165 11.29 -15.28 4.00
N THR A 166 10.90 -16.56 4.12
CA THR A 166 9.48 -16.97 4.18
C THR A 166 8.83 -16.48 5.47
N VAL A 167 9.46 -16.74 6.62
CA VAL A 167 8.93 -16.29 7.92
C VAL A 167 8.81 -14.77 7.98
N SER A 168 9.84 -14.05 7.53
CA SER A 168 9.79 -12.58 7.47
C SER A 168 8.68 -12.09 6.53
N THR A 169 8.53 -12.69 5.36
CA THR A 169 7.45 -12.32 4.42
C THR A 169 6.07 -12.54 5.04
N LEU A 170 5.84 -13.67 5.71
CA LEU A 170 4.61 -13.96 6.44
C LEU A 170 4.37 -12.95 7.57
N ALA A 171 5.41 -12.67 8.35
CA ALA A 171 5.34 -11.75 9.47
C ALA A 171 4.91 -10.34 9.02
N PHE A 172 5.59 -9.77 8.01
CA PHE A 172 5.26 -8.44 7.52
C PHE A 172 3.99 -8.39 6.68
N TRP A 173 3.57 -9.49 6.07
CA TRP A 173 2.25 -9.57 5.45
C TRP A 173 1.14 -9.54 6.50
N LEU A 174 1.22 -10.41 7.53
CA LEU A 174 0.11 -10.65 8.45
C LEU A 174 0.11 -9.71 9.68
N ALA A 175 1.28 -9.20 10.11
CA ALA A 175 1.40 -8.33 11.27
C ALA A 175 1.46 -6.82 10.93
N THR A 176 1.15 -6.43 9.68
CA THR A 176 1.08 -5.03 9.25
C THR A 176 -0.27 -4.73 8.58
N PRO A 177 -0.61 -3.45 8.32
CA PRO A 177 -1.81 -3.09 7.60
C PRO A 177 -1.91 -3.67 6.18
N LEU A 178 -0.82 -4.21 5.60
CA LEU A 178 -0.83 -4.76 4.25
C LEU A 178 -1.93 -5.81 4.06
N VAL A 179 -2.11 -6.74 5.00
CA VAL A 179 -3.16 -7.77 4.90
C VAL A 179 -4.56 -7.17 4.91
N PHE A 180 -4.80 -6.09 5.68
CA PHE A 180 -6.08 -5.38 5.69
C PHE A 180 -6.40 -4.78 4.31
N TYR A 181 -5.41 -4.16 3.65
CA TYR A 181 -5.59 -3.60 2.30
C TYR A 181 -5.57 -4.67 1.20
N MET A 182 -5.23 -5.91 1.52
CA MET A 182 -5.39 -7.05 0.62
C MET A 182 -6.71 -7.80 0.81
N THR A 183 -7.44 -7.59 1.91
CA THR A 183 -8.60 -8.42 2.26
C THR A 183 -9.87 -7.64 2.62
N VAL A 184 -9.75 -6.45 3.18
CA VAL A 184 -10.89 -5.65 3.67
C VAL A 184 -11.15 -4.42 2.80
N GLN A 185 -10.15 -3.55 2.65
CA GLN A 185 -10.23 -2.38 1.77
C GLN A 185 -9.35 -2.60 0.54
N MET A 186 -9.76 -3.54 -0.31
CA MET A 186 -8.93 -4.05 -1.40
C MET A 186 -8.71 -3.06 -2.55
N PRO A 187 -9.71 -2.25 -2.99
CA PRO A 187 -9.52 -1.28 -4.08
C PRO A 187 -8.81 0.01 -3.64
N PHE A 188 -8.04 -0.04 -2.56
CA PHE A 188 -7.13 1.05 -2.21
C PHE A 188 -5.80 0.95 -2.96
N ALA A 189 -5.12 2.06 -3.16
CA ALA A 189 -3.83 2.11 -3.84
C ALA A 189 -2.70 1.34 -3.12
N HIS A 190 -2.83 1.04 -1.81
CA HIS A 190 -1.74 0.51 -0.99
C HIS A 190 -1.26 -0.89 -1.41
N ALA A 191 -2.17 -1.80 -1.76
CA ALA A 191 -1.81 -3.13 -2.26
C ALA A 191 -1.04 -3.03 -3.59
N ASN A 192 -1.52 -2.18 -4.51
CA ASN A 192 -0.87 -1.89 -5.77
C ASN A 192 0.48 -1.18 -5.58
N ALA A 193 0.56 -0.22 -4.64
CA ALA A 193 1.78 0.50 -4.32
C ALA A 193 2.87 -0.43 -3.76
N PHE A 194 2.50 -1.37 -2.89
CA PHE A 194 3.41 -2.41 -2.43
C PHE A 194 3.96 -3.26 -3.58
N PHE A 195 3.09 -3.67 -4.52
CA PHE A 195 3.52 -4.42 -5.70
C PHE A 195 4.51 -3.64 -6.55
N VAL A 196 4.20 -2.38 -6.86
CA VAL A 196 5.10 -1.54 -7.68
C VAL A 196 6.40 -1.24 -6.92
N SER A 197 6.36 -1.11 -5.59
CA SER A 197 7.58 -0.99 -4.76
C SER A 197 8.45 -2.24 -4.87
N ALA A 198 7.84 -3.43 -4.89
CA ALA A 198 8.57 -4.69 -5.10
C ALA A 198 9.19 -4.77 -6.50
N LEU A 199 8.45 -4.32 -7.53
CA LEU A 199 8.97 -4.21 -8.92
C LEU A 199 10.16 -3.25 -8.99
N PHE A 200 10.07 -2.11 -8.34
CA PHE A 200 11.13 -1.11 -8.31
C PHE A 200 12.39 -1.65 -7.61
N VAL A 201 12.25 -2.28 -6.44
CA VAL A 201 13.39 -2.92 -5.76
C VAL A 201 14.02 -4.01 -6.63
N ARG A 202 13.20 -4.80 -7.35
CA ARG A 202 13.71 -5.79 -8.31
C ARG A 202 14.48 -5.13 -9.46
N ALA A 203 13.95 -4.04 -10.04
CA ALA A 203 14.59 -3.32 -11.14
C ALA A 203 15.93 -2.71 -10.69
N TRP A 204 15.95 -2.09 -9.51
CA TRP A 204 17.17 -1.56 -8.91
C TRP A 204 18.22 -2.64 -8.67
N LEU A 205 17.87 -3.77 -8.07
CA LEU A 205 18.80 -4.89 -7.86
C LEU A 205 19.28 -5.48 -9.20
N TRP A 206 18.43 -5.53 -10.22
CA TRP A 206 18.83 -5.95 -11.57
C TRP A 206 19.84 -4.98 -12.17
N GLN A 207 19.68 -3.68 -11.99
CA GLN A 207 20.66 -2.66 -12.42
C GLN A 207 22.00 -2.85 -11.67
N ARG A 208 21.97 -3.15 -10.38
CA ARG A 208 23.20 -3.44 -9.61
C ARG A 208 23.92 -4.68 -10.12
N ASP A 209 23.20 -5.70 -10.58
CA ASP A 209 23.79 -6.92 -11.15
C ASP A 209 24.32 -6.70 -12.59
N LYS A 210 23.72 -5.77 -13.35
CA LYS A 210 24.02 -5.53 -14.79
C LYS A 210 24.04 -4.03 -15.10
N PRO A 211 25.00 -3.27 -14.57
CA PRO A 211 25.02 -1.80 -14.67
C PRO A 211 25.25 -1.28 -16.08
N ASP A 212 25.92 -2.08 -16.95
CA ASP A 212 26.31 -1.69 -18.31
C ASP A 212 25.23 -2.02 -19.36
N ARG A 213 24.06 -2.53 -18.94
CA ARG A 213 22.92 -2.81 -19.81
C ARG A 213 21.87 -1.73 -19.69
N TRP A 214 21.18 -1.45 -20.79
CA TRP A 214 20.14 -0.40 -20.86
C TRP A 214 18.81 -0.83 -20.23
N GLU A 215 18.46 -2.12 -20.32
CA GLU A 215 17.15 -2.64 -19.92
C GLU A 215 16.86 -2.44 -18.42
N PRO A 216 17.82 -2.69 -17.49
CA PRO A 216 17.59 -2.41 -16.07
C PRO A 216 17.33 -0.93 -15.77
N TRP A 217 18.00 -0.01 -16.50
CA TRP A 217 17.80 1.42 -16.32
C TRP A 217 16.43 1.88 -16.80
N ALA A 218 15.97 1.37 -17.95
CA ALA A 218 14.61 1.58 -18.40
C ALA A 218 13.59 1.01 -17.41
N ALA A 219 13.86 -0.17 -16.83
CA ALA A 219 12.99 -0.78 -15.80
C ALA A 219 12.93 0.06 -14.51
N ILE A 220 14.03 0.71 -14.08
CA ILE A 220 14.01 1.69 -12.98
C ILE A 220 13.10 2.86 -13.35
N GLY A 221 13.28 3.49 -14.52
CA GLY A 221 12.45 4.60 -14.95
C GLY A 221 10.97 4.25 -15.00
N ALA A 222 10.63 3.12 -15.61
CA ALA A 222 9.25 2.65 -15.69
C ALA A 222 8.64 2.32 -14.33
N SER A 223 9.40 1.67 -13.42
CA SER A 223 8.90 1.33 -12.09
C SER A 223 8.79 2.55 -11.16
N LEU A 224 9.69 3.55 -11.29
CA LEU A 224 9.53 4.85 -10.63
C LEU A 224 8.29 5.58 -11.11
N ALA A 225 8.02 5.56 -12.43
CA ALA A 225 6.77 6.08 -12.97
C ALA A 225 5.56 5.36 -12.38
N GLY A 226 5.59 4.03 -12.32
CA GLY A 226 4.56 3.23 -11.69
C GLY A 226 4.32 3.62 -10.22
N LEU A 227 5.38 3.86 -9.46
CA LEU A 227 5.30 4.34 -8.07
C LEU A 227 4.59 5.70 -8.00
N PHE A 228 5.00 6.65 -8.83
CA PHE A 228 4.37 7.97 -8.91
C PHE A 228 2.90 7.88 -9.33
N LEU A 229 2.59 7.09 -10.35
CA LEU A 229 1.23 6.90 -10.88
C LEU A 229 0.29 6.27 -9.85
N VAL A 230 0.77 5.38 -8.98
CA VAL A 230 -0.05 4.78 -7.93
C VAL A 230 -0.14 5.70 -6.71
N ARG A 231 0.97 6.33 -6.32
CA ARG A 231 1.05 7.30 -5.21
C ARG A 231 2.21 8.27 -5.45
N GLU A 232 1.90 9.50 -5.78
CA GLU A 232 2.87 10.52 -6.22
C GLU A 232 4.09 10.68 -5.31
N GLN A 233 3.90 10.60 -4.00
CA GLN A 233 4.98 10.72 -3.02
C GLN A 233 6.05 9.62 -3.13
N LEU A 234 5.75 8.50 -3.78
CA LEU A 234 6.69 7.39 -3.93
C LEU A 234 7.77 7.66 -4.98
N ILE A 235 7.67 8.75 -5.75
CA ILE A 235 8.77 9.21 -6.61
C ILE A 235 10.06 9.40 -5.80
N LEU A 236 9.95 9.69 -4.50
CA LEU A 236 11.08 9.84 -3.61
C LEU A 236 11.90 8.55 -3.43
N PHE A 237 11.38 7.39 -3.85
CA PHE A 237 12.19 6.17 -3.90
C PHE A 237 13.34 6.26 -4.90
N ALA A 238 13.35 7.27 -5.78
CA ALA A 238 14.53 7.63 -6.59
C ALA A 238 15.79 7.87 -5.76
N ILE A 239 15.66 8.16 -4.44
CA ILE A 239 16.79 8.25 -3.51
C ILE A 239 17.59 6.94 -3.45
N ILE A 240 16.96 5.78 -3.70
CA ILE A 240 17.60 4.46 -3.62
C ILE A 240 18.71 4.33 -4.67
N PRO A 241 18.46 4.42 -5.98
CA PRO A 241 19.53 4.39 -6.97
C PRO A 241 20.48 5.58 -6.80
N ALA A 242 20.02 6.78 -6.44
CA ALA A 242 20.87 7.94 -6.24
C ALA A 242 21.90 7.71 -5.14
N VAL A 243 21.48 7.26 -3.96
CA VAL A 243 22.41 6.93 -2.85
C VAL A 243 23.33 5.79 -3.23
N SER A 244 22.81 4.76 -3.94
CA SER A 244 23.65 3.64 -4.40
C SER A 244 24.78 4.07 -5.31
N GLU A 245 24.58 5.05 -6.17
CA GLU A 245 25.59 5.58 -7.08
C GLU A 245 26.55 6.57 -6.35
N LEU A 246 26.08 7.25 -5.31
CA LEU A 246 26.88 8.20 -4.53
C LEU A 246 27.77 7.53 -3.48
N LEU A 247 27.37 6.41 -2.89
CA LEU A 247 28.15 5.72 -1.84
C LEU A 247 29.60 5.42 -2.23
N PRO A 248 29.95 5.01 -3.46
CA PRO A 248 31.33 4.78 -3.86
C PRO A 248 32.21 6.04 -3.88
N PHE A 249 31.60 7.24 -4.06
CA PHE A 249 32.37 8.50 -4.07
C PHE A 249 33.10 8.76 -2.75
N TRP A 250 32.51 8.30 -1.64
CA TRP A 250 33.11 8.47 -0.31
C TRP A 250 34.44 7.74 -0.15
N LYS A 251 34.60 6.62 -0.86
CA LYS A 251 35.84 5.79 -0.76
C LYS A 251 36.76 5.96 -1.97
N PHE A 252 36.20 6.16 -3.16
CA PHE A 252 36.92 6.16 -4.44
C PHE A 252 36.38 7.23 -5.40
N PRO A 253 36.64 8.53 -5.14
CA PRO A 253 35.99 9.61 -5.89
C PRO A 253 36.33 9.61 -7.39
N SER A 254 37.59 9.34 -7.79
CA SER A 254 37.99 9.34 -9.20
C SER A 254 37.34 8.23 -10.02
N THR A 255 37.28 7.01 -9.48
CA THR A 255 36.65 5.87 -10.15
C THR A 255 35.11 6.00 -10.19
N ALA A 256 34.50 6.63 -9.15
CA ALA A 256 33.09 6.92 -9.12
C ALA A 256 32.71 7.97 -10.18
N LEU A 257 33.50 9.03 -10.35
CA LEU A 257 33.27 10.04 -11.36
C LEU A 257 33.35 9.46 -12.78
N ALA A 258 34.36 8.62 -13.05
CA ALA A 258 34.49 7.93 -14.34
C ALA A 258 33.27 7.04 -14.62
N ARG A 259 32.78 6.31 -13.62
CA ARG A 259 31.56 5.48 -13.75
C ARG A 259 30.33 6.33 -14.06
N VAL A 260 30.11 7.43 -13.35
CA VAL A 260 28.99 8.34 -13.61
C VAL A 260 29.04 8.87 -15.03
N SER A 261 30.22 9.32 -15.48
CA SER A 261 30.39 9.80 -16.85
C SER A 261 30.04 8.75 -17.91
N GLN A 262 30.46 7.50 -17.71
CA GLN A 262 30.10 6.37 -18.60
C GLN A 262 28.62 6.03 -18.57
N SER A 263 27.93 6.28 -17.46
CA SER A 263 26.54 5.92 -17.23
C SER A 263 25.55 7.03 -17.62
N VAL A 264 26.01 8.23 -18.04
CA VAL A 264 25.13 9.37 -18.36
C VAL A 264 24.03 9.00 -19.37
N LYS A 265 24.35 8.21 -20.41
CA LYS A 265 23.37 7.73 -21.40
C LYS A 265 22.27 6.88 -20.75
N TYR A 266 22.57 6.12 -19.71
CA TYR A 266 21.61 5.28 -19.00
C TYR A 266 20.76 6.10 -18.03
N TYR A 267 21.33 7.11 -17.37
CA TYR A 267 20.56 8.07 -16.57
C TYR A 267 19.56 8.83 -17.44
N LEU A 268 20.00 9.26 -18.63
CA LEU A 268 19.12 9.91 -19.61
C LEU A 268 17.97 8.99 -20.04
N LEU A 269 18.30 7.73 -20.36
CA LEU A 269 17.29 6.72 -20.71
C LEU A 269 16.29 6.50 -19.57
N CYS A 270 16.77 6.36 -18.33
CA CYS A 270 15.92 6.22 -17.15
C CYS A 270 14.98 7.41 -17.00
N THR A 271 15.50 8.64 -17.13
CA THR A 271 14.73 9.88 -17.04
C THR A 271 13.70 9.98 -18.17
N VAL A 272 14.07 9.71 -19.42
CA VAL A 272 13.13 9.73 -20.56
C VAL A 272 12.03 8.69 -20.35
N THR A 273 12.39 7.48 -19.95
CA THR A 273 11.40 6.41 -19.65
C THR A 273 10.45 6.84 -18.53
N LEU A 274 10.99 7.44 -17.46
CA LEU A 274 10.18 7.98 -16.36
C LEU A 274 9.19 9.03 -16.90
N LEU A 275 9.66 10.05 -17.63
CA LEU A 275 8.82 11.14 -18.15
C LEU A 275 7.74 10.65 -19.10
N VAL A 276 8.06 9.72 -19.99
CA VAL A 276 7.07 9.10 -20.89
C VAL A 276 6.02 8.31 -20.10
N CYS A 277 6.46 7.49 -19.15
CA CYS A 277 5.54 6.63 -18.40
C CYS A 277 4.69 7.40 -17.38
N VAL A 278 5.09 8.58 -16.88
CA VAL A 278 4.26 9.39 -15.98
C VAL A 278 3.26 10.28 -16.72
N SER A 279 3.39 10.43 -18.06
CA SER A 279 2.53 11.33 -18.85
C SER A 279 1.02 11.11 -18.64
N PRO A 280 0.48 9.89 -18.41
CA PRO A 280 -0.94 9.70 -18.15
C PRO A 280 -1.46 10.49 -16.94
N GLN A 281 -0.64 10.68 -15.89
CA GLN A 281 -1.04 11.48 -14.74
C GLN A 281 -1.16 12.97 -15.08
N PHE A 282 -0.23 13.52 -15.87
CA PHE A 282 -0.29 14.91 -16.28
C PHE A 282 -1.46 15.17 -17.24
N ILE A 283 -1.77 14.21 -18.13
CA ILE A 283 -2.97 14.24 -18.98
C ILE A 283 -4.23 14.24 -18.11
N ALA A 284 -4.29 13.39 -17.10
CA ALA A 284 -5.41 13.34 -16.15
C ALA A 284 -5.58 14.67 -15.39
N TYR A 285 -4.48 15.29 -14.94
CA TYR A 285 -4.53 16.59 -14.30
C TYR A 285 -5.05 17.68 -15.25
N MET A 286 -4.56 17.72 -16.49
CA MET A 286 -5.05 18.67 -17.51
C MET A 286 -6.55 18.50 -17.74
N ALA A 287 -7.02 17.26 -17.89
CA ALA A 287 -8.42 16.97 -18.15
C ALA A 287 -9.34 17.36 -16.96
N VAL A 288 -8.96 17.02 -15.73
CA VAL A 288 -9.82 17.26 -14.55
C VAL A 288 -9.61 18.64 -13.95
N ASN A 289 -8.36 19.12 -13.83
CA ASN A 289 -8.04 20.36 -13.13
C ASN A 289 -7.83 21.56 -14.09
N GLY A 290 -7.73 21.34 -15.42
CA GLY A 290 -7.37 22.38 -16.40
C GLY A 290 -5.93 22.91 -16.25
N GLN A 291 -5.05 22.15 -15.62
CA GLN A 291 -3.62 22.45 -15.43
C GLN A 291 -2.82 21.17 -15.15
N PRO A 292 -1.53 21.09 -15.55
CA PRO A 292 -0.72 19.87 -15.45
C PRO A 292 -0.15 19.69 -14.03
N SER A 293 -0.98 19.90 -13.00
CA SER A 293 -0.57 19.78 -11.59
C SER A 293 -1.72 19.27 -10.74
N PRO A 294 -1.41 18.65 -9.58
CA PRO A 294 -2.43 18.26 -8.62
C PRO A 294 -3.23 19.48 -8.15
N ALA A 295 -4.42 19.24 -7.68
CA ALA A 295 -5.27 20.28 -7.11
C ALA A 295 -4.61 20.90 -5.87
N SER A 296 -4.90 22.18 -5.61
CA SER A 296 -4.41 22.91 -4.43
C SER A 296 -4.70 22.21 -3.11
N GLU A 297 -5.82 21.47 -3.04
CA GLU A 297 -6.19 20.64 -1.89
C GLU A 297 -5.15 19.56 -1.53
N VAL A 298 -4.30 19.15 -2.48
CA VAL A 298 -3.23 18.19 -2.24
C VAL A 298 -1.93 18.92 -1.92
N SER A 299 -1.57 19.92 -2.71
CA SER A 299 -0.30 20.63 -2.57
C SER A 299 -0.23 21.50 -1.30
N SER A 300 -1.37 22.06 -0.87
CA SER A 300 -1.46 22.87 0.36
C SER A 300 -1.35 22.07 1.67
N LYS A 301 -1.42 20.72 1.59
CA LYS A 301 -1.30 19.86 2.77
C LYS A 301 0.13 19.72 3.31
N LEU A 302 1.14 20.09 2.52
CA LEU A 302 2.53 19.89 2.90
C LEU A 302 3.00 21.00 3.83
N ASN A 303 3.38 20.64 5.04
CA ASN A 303 3.96 21.50 6.05
C ASN A 303 5.42 21.13 6.30
N TRP A 304 6.30 21.83 5.61
CA TRP A 304 7.72 21.53 5.63
C TRP A 304 8.47 22.05 6.86
N CYS A 305 7.93 23.03 7.56
CA CYS A 305 8.62 23.73 8.65
C CYS A 305 8.42 23.06 10.01
N SER A 306 7.39 22.23 10.19
CA SER A 306 7.18 21.45 11.42
C SER A 306 6.64 20.06 11.10
N PRO A 307 7.47 19.16 10.53
CA PRO A 307 7.01 17.82 10.20
C PRO A 307 6.87 16.97 11.46
N HIS A 308 5.70 16.37 11.64
CA HIS A 308 5.40 15.37 12.67
C HIS A 308 6.06 14.02 12.35
N ALA A 309 7.33 14.02 11.97
CA ALA A 309 8.03 12.84 11.45
C ALA A 309 8.10 11.70 12.48
N ILE A 310 8.45 12.02 13.73
CA ILE A 310 8.54 11.05 14.83
C ILE A 310 7.16 10.57 15.23
N ASP A 311 6.16 11.45 15.22
CA ASP A 311 4.78 11.12 15.61
C ASP A 311 4.15 10.09 14.65
N THR A 312 4.58 10.08 13.39
CA THR A 312 4.15 9.04 12.44
C THR A 312 4.62 7.64 12.83
N LEU A 313 5.71 7.55 13.58
CA LEU A 313 6.26 6.28 14.09
C LEU A 313 5.72 5.98 15.49
N ILE A 314 5.80 6.94 16.39
CA ILE A 314 5.46 6.82 17.81
C ILE A 314 4.72 8.08 18.20
N ASP A 315 3.42 7.97 18.31
CA ASP A 315 2.57 9.08 18.72
C ASP A 315 2.39 9.03 20.24
N PHE A 316 3.11 9.88 20.96
CA PHE A 316 3.04 10.00 22.43
C PHE A 316 2.28 11.23 22.91
N ASP A 317 2.25 12.29 22.11
CA ASP A 317 1.61 13.55 22.51
C ASP A 317 0.73 14.09 21.38
N PRO A 318 -0.55 14.25 21.68
CA PRO A 318 -1.52 14.77 20.73
C PRO A 318 -1.67 16.29 20.76
N SER A 319 -0.80 17.01 21.45
CA SER A 319 -0.93 18.46 21.47
C SER A 319 -0.70 18.99 20.05
N PRO A 320 -1.69 19.71 19.48
CA PRO A 320 -1.51 20.37 18.20
C PRO A 320 -0.56 21.54 18.43
N GLU A 321 0.72 21.36 18.15
CA GLU A 321 1.61 22.49 18.05
C GLU A 321 1.21 23.35 16.85
N PRO A 322 1.18 24.69 17.01
CA PRO A 322 0.88 25.57 15.90
C PRO A 322 1.94 25.41 14.82
N ILE A 323 1.49 25.02 13.65
CA ILE A 323 2.31 24.77 12.50
C ILE A 323 2.74 26.10 11.90
N CYS A 324 3.99 26.56 12.16
CA CYS A 324 4.69 27.62 11.41
C CYS A 324 3.85 28.87 11.09
N GLY A 325 3.15 29.42 12.06
CA GLY A 325 2.41 30.69 11.90
C GLY A 325 1.09 30.58 11.12
N VAL A 326 0.71 29.40 10.64
CA VAL A 326 -0.63 29.14 10.16
C VAL A 326 -1.44 28.69 11.36
N VAL A 327 -2.31 29.55 11.85
CA VAL A 327 -3.33 29.22 12.86
C VAL A 327 -4.40 28.40 12.14
N ASP A 328 -4.08 27.14 11.82
CA ASP A 328 -5.13 26.19 11.54
C ASP A 328 -5.88 25.96 12.85
N GLU A 329 -7.21 25.92 12.76
CA GLU A 329 -8.02 25.55 13.90
C GLU A 329 -7.41 24.30 14.56
N PRO A 330 -7.30 24.25 15.88
CA PRO A 330 -6.65 23.16 16.58
C PRO A 330 -7.30 21.87 16.09
N ILE A 331 -6.51 21.05 15.39
CA ILE A 331 -6.95 19.73 14.95
C ILE A 331 -7.23 18.96 16.25
N ARG A 332 -8.47 19.00 16.73
CA ARG A 332 -8.94 18.31 17.94
C ARG A 332 -8.99 16.79 17.75
N ILE A 333 -8.11 16.26 16.93
CA ILE A 333 -8.04 14.85 16.63
C ILE A 333 -6.97 14.24 17.53
N LYS A 334 -7.42 13.73 18.67
CA LYS A 334 -6.61 12.88 19.54
C LYS A 334 -6.37 11.52 18.84
N ALA A 335 -5.41 11.47 17.95
CA ALA A 335 -5.13 10.29 17.10
C ALA A 335 -3.99 9.42 17.65
N TRP A 336 -3.82 9.33 18.92
CA TRP A 336 -2.67 8.86 19.69
C TRP A 336 -2.19 7.44 19.41
N SER A 337 -3.05 6.56 18.97
CA SER A 337 -2.74 5.14 18.85
C SER A 337 -2.33 4.72 17.45
N ARG A 338 -2.10 5.64 16.51
CA ARG A 338 -1.83 5.29 15.11
C ARG A 338 -0.37 5.38 14.70
N GLY A 339 0.53 5.71 15.58
CA GLY A 339 1.96 5.59 15.30
C GLY A 339 2.29 4.20 14.75
N ALA A 340 3.09 4.16 13.67
CA ALA A 340 3.30 2.93 12.92
C ALA A 340 3.85 1.79 13.78
N LEU A 341 4.75 2.10 14.72
CA LEU A 341 5.38 1.12 15.61
C LEU A 341 4.44 0.63 16.72
N VAL A 342 3.46 1.45 17.07
CA VAL A 342 2.44 1.11 18.07
C VAL A 342 1.38 0.20 17.46
N TRP A 343 0.90 0.57 16.28
CA TRP A 343 -0.11 -0.21 15.57
C TRP A 343 0.45 -1.53 15.05
N SER A 344 1.66 -1.51 14.55
CA SER A 344 2.35 -2.66 13.96
C SER A 344 3.73 -2.85 14.59
N PRO A 345 3.83 -3.39 15.82
CA PRO A 345 5.10 -3.53 16.55
C PRO A 345 6.15 -4.36 15.80
N ILE A 346 5.76 -5.21 14.86
CA ILE A 346 6.67 -5.96 13.98
C ILE A 346 7.64 -5.05 13.22
N LEU A 347 7.28 -3.77 13.00
CA LEU A 347 8.14 -2.81 12.31
C LEU A 347 9.44 -2.54 13.06
N PHE A 348 9.45 -2.67 14.40
CA PHE A 348 10.71 -2.64 15.17
C PHE A 348 11.70 -3.70 14.69
N PHE A 349 11.21 -4.94 14.47
CA PHE A 349 12.03 -6.01 13.91
C PHE A 349 12.57 -5.67 12.52
N GLY A 350 11.71 -5.11 11.69
CA GLY A 350 12.09 -4.66 10.34
C GLY A 350 13.17 -3.59 10.36
N ILE A 351 12.99 -2.55 11.17
CA ILE A 351 13.93 -1.41 11.27
C ILE A 351 15.26 -1.85 11.87
N ILE A 352 15.24 -2.56 13.01
CA ILE A 352 16.47 -3.06 13.65
C ILE A 352 17.20 -3.98 12.69
N GLY A 353 16.50 -4.91 12.06
CA GLY A 353 17.10 -5.80 11.07
C GLY A 353 17.66 -5.06 9.85
N LEU A 354 17.00 -4.00 9.40
CA LEU A 354 17.48 -3.16 8.30
C LEU A 354 18.76 -2.40 8.69
N LEU A 355 18.91 -1.97 9.94
CA LEU A 355 20.14 -1.38 10.46
C LEU A 355 21.29 -2.40 10.48
N PHE A 356 21.05 -3.64 10.93
CA PHE A 356 22.05 -4.71 10.85
C PHE A 356 22.41 -5.06 9.41
N PHE A 357 21.41 -5.13 8.54
CA PHE A 357 21.60 -5.36 7.11
C PHE A 357 22.40 -4.24 6.46
N ALA A 358 22.15 -2.98 6.81
CA ALA A 358 22.89 -1.83 6.29
C ALA A 358 24.36 -1.83 6.75
N ARG A 359 24.65 -2.34 7.96
CA ARG A 359 26.05 -2.52 8.41
C ARG A 359 26.79 -3.61 7.64
N ALA A 360 26.13 -4.73 7.36
CA ALA A 360 26.71 -5.87 6.67
C ALA A 360 26.77 -5.69 5.14
N HIS A 361 25.77 -5.04 4.58
CA HIS A 361 25.59 -4.83 3.14
C HIS A 361 25.27 -3.36 2.82
N PRO A 362 26.23 -2.42 3.10
CA PRO A 362 25.95 -0.98 3.03
C PRO A 362 25.46 -0.51 1.66
N GLN A 363 25.91 -1.12 0.57
CA GLN A 363 25.48 -0.80 -0.81
C GLN A 363 24.00 -1.08 -1.09
N TYR A 364 23.33 -1.88 -0.26
CA TYR A 364 21.91 -2.19 -0.38
C TYR A 364 21.09 -1.61 0.79
N GLY A 365 21.57 -1.78 2.01
CA GLY A 365 20.84 -1.40 3.21
C GLY A 365 20.77 0.10 3.44
N ILE A 366 21.87 0.86 3.17
CA ILE A 366 21.87 2.32 3.34
C ILE A 366 20.84 2.99 2.39
N PRO A 367 20.78 2.67 1.08
CA PRO A 367 19.75 3.21 0.20
C PRO A 367 18.31 2.91 0.66
N MET A 368 18.03 1.68 1.11
CA MET A 368 16.71 1.30 1.63
C MET A 368 16.36 2.08 2.91
N LEU A 369 17.32 2.25 3.81
CA LEU A 369 17.15 3.02 5.04
C LEU A 369 16.91 4.50 4.73
N ALA A 370 17.66 5.09 3.79
CA ALA A 370 17.49 6.46 3.35
C ALA A 370 16.08 6.69 2.77
N ALA A 371 15.58 5.76 1.95
CA ALA A 371 14.23 5.83 1.42
C ALA A 371 13.17 5.76 2.52
N PHE A 372 13.33 4.88 3.50
CA PHE A 372 12.43 4.79 4.64
C PHE A 372 12.43 6.10 5.46
N LEU A 373 13.60 6.62 5.82
CA LEU A 373 13.72 7.87 6.58
C LEU A 373 13.11 9.07 5.83
N LEU A 374 13.30 9.11 4.50
CA LEU A 374 12.69 10.14 3.68
C LEU A 374 11.16 10.00 3.66
N GLN A 375 10.60 8.79 3.66
CA GLN A 375 9.16 8.58 3.80
C GLN A 375 8.66 8.96 5.20
N VAL A 376 9.43 8.72 6.26
CA VAL A 376 9.08 9.17 7.62
C VAL A 376 8.97 10.69 7.66
N TRP A 377 9.96 11.40 7.13
CA TRP A 377 9.94 12.85 7.07
C TRP A 377 8.80 13.40 6.23
N LEU A 378 8.62 12.89 5.00
CA LEU A 378 7.56 13.34 4.11
C LEU A 378 6.16 13.09 4.70
N ASN A 379 5.92 11.90 5.25
CA ASN A 379 4.62 11.58 5.83
C ASN A 379 4.29 12.46 7.05
N GLY A 380 5.29 12.85 7.83
CA GLY A 380 5.14 13.84 8.89
C GLY A 380 4.85 15.24 8.37
N ALA A 381 5.37 15.59 7.18
CA ALA A 381 5.12 16.87 6.53
C ALA A 381 3.71 17.00 5.91
N PHE A 382 2.91 15.94 5.87
CA PHE A 382 1.52 16.00 5.39
C PHE A 382 0.56 16.69 6.40
N GLY A 383 0.90 17.84 6.90
CA GLY A 383 0.11 18.79 7.69
C GLY A 383 -1.16 18.21 8.33
N THR A 384 -2.33 18.57 7.85
CA THR A 384 -3.62 18.14 8.41
C THR A 384 -3.93 16.65 8.31
N THR A 385 -3.10 15.86 7.64
CA THR A 385 -3.35 14.42 7.40
C THR A 385 -2.21 13.49 7.82
N TRP A 386 -1.19 13.99 8.52
CA TRP A 386 -0.07 13.17 9.00
C TRP A 386 -0.53 12.01 9.89
N HIS A 387 -1.52 12.24 10.74
CA HIS A 387 -2.07 11.27 11.71
C HIS A 387 -2.97 10.19 11.09
N LEU A 388 -3.33 10.28 9.79
CA LEU A 388 -4.15 9.29 9.07
C LEU A 388 -5.48 8.93 9.74
N SER A 389 -6.21 9.90 10.31
CA SER A 389 -7.54 9.64 10.88
C SER A 389 -8.46 8.97 9.86
N GLY A 390 -9.21 7.94 10.27
CA GLY A 390 -10.08 7.17 9.38
C GLY A 390 -9.39 6.02 8.61
N ALA A 391 -8.05 5.85 8.72
CA ALA A 391 -7.34 4.73 8.13
C ALA A 391 -7.18 3.55 9.11
N PHE A 392 -7.01 2.35 8.60
CA PHE A 392 -6.54 1.22 9.39
C PHE A 392 -5.01 1.27 9.47
N GLY A 393 -4.48 1.50 10.66
CA GLY A 393 -3.05 1.60 10.92
C GLY A 393 -2.35 2.74 10.18
N PHE A 394 -1.03 2.77 10.27
CA PHE A 394 -0.23 3.75 9.53
C PHE A 394 0.05 3.24 8.09
N ARG A 395 -0.97 3.30 7.24
CA ARG A 395 -0.99 2.73 5.89
C ARG A 395 0.09 3.27 4.94
N ARG A 396 0.64 4.47 5.22
CA ARG A 396 1.64 5.12 4.34
C ARG A 396 3.05 4.52 4.42
N TYR A 397 3.27 3.47 5.25
CA TYR A 397 4.52 2.70 5.26
C TYR A 397 4.38 1.31 4.65
N ILE A 398 3.22 0.96 4.10
CA ILE A 398 3.01 -0.31 3.39
C ILE A 398 3.99 -0.41 2.21
N GLU A 399 4.28 0.68 1.54
CA GLU A 399 5.19 0.76 0.42
C GLU A 399 6.65 0.50 0.80
N CYS A 400 7.00 0.66 2.08
CA CYS A 400 8.32 0.33 2.64
C CYS A 400 8.44 -1.14 3.09
N THR A 401 7.35 -1.91 3.05
CA THR A 401 7.35 -3.33 3.47
C THR A 401 8.43 -4.18 2.79
N PRO A 402 8.83 -3.97 1.51
CA PRO A 402 9.96 -4.69 0.93
C PRO A 402 11.25 -4.55 1.75
N PHE A 403 11.53 -3.37 2.30
CA PHE A 403 12.72 -3.10 3.11
C PHE A 403 12.64 -3.80 4.47
N PHE A 404 11.45 -3.79 5.08
CA PHE A 404 11.21 -4.44 6.37
C PHE A 404 11.28 -5.96 6.26
N ILE A 405 10.82 -6.56 5.15
CA ILE A 405 10.96 -7.99 4.89
C ILE A 405 12.44 -8.37 4.81
N VAL A 406 13.27 -7.59 4.10
CA VAL A 406 14.72 -7.81 4.02
C VAL A 406 15.36 -7.67 5.41
N GLY A 407 15.05 -6.59 6.13
CA GLY A 407 15.56 -6.34 7.47
C GLY A 407 15.16 -7.44 8.46
N GLY A 408 13.89 -7.78 8.55
CA GLY A 408 13.39 -8.80 9.45
C GLY A 408 13.96 -10.18 9.18
N ALA A 409 14.12 -10.56 7.90
CA ALA A 409 14.75 -11.81 7.53
C ALA A 409 16.24 -11.84 7.93
N TYR A 410 16.94 -10.72 7.75
CA TYR A 410 18.32 -10.60 8.17
C TYR A 410 18.46 -10.66 9.70
N LEU A 411 17.56 -10.01 10.45
CA LEU A 411 17.53 -10.10 11.91
C LEU A 411 17.29 -11.53 12.38
N LEU A 412 16.31 -12.24 11.80
CA LEU A 412 16.05 -13.64 12.14
C LEU A 412 17.30 -14.53 11.96
N GLN A 413 18.11 -14.28 10.95
CA GLN A 413 19.35 -15.02 10.71
C GLN A 413 20.41 -14.81 11.82
N THR A 414 20.33 -13.72 12.59
CA THR A 414 21.28 -13.47 13.71
C THR A 414 21.00 -14.37 14.90
N PHE A 415 19.78 -14.91 15.06
CA PHE A 415 19.41 -15.80 16.15
C PHE A 415 19.91 -17.23 15.86
N LYS A 416 21.15 -17.52 16.24
CA LYS A 416 21.78 -18.83 15.98
C LYS A 416 21.34 -19.93 16.92
N GLN A 417 20.98 -19.57 18.16
CA GLN A 417 20.61 -20.54 19.18
C GLN A 417 19.11 -20.89 19.06
N ARG A 418 18.79 -22.17 19.25
CA ARG A 418 17.42 -22.69 19.10
C ARG A 418 16.41 -21.96 19.99
N HIS A 419 16.76 -21.69 21.25
CA HIS A 419 15.85 -21.03 22.18
C HIS A 419 15.60 -19.56 21.78
N THR A 420 16.63 -18.81 21.36
CA THR A 420 16.45 -17.42 20.91
C THR A 420 15.60 -17.35 19.64
N MET A 421 15.75 -18.33 18.76
CA MET A 421 14.92 -18.44 17.55
C MET A 421 13.46 -18.74 17.93
N ILE A 422 13.21 -19.67 18.84
CA ILE A 422 11.84 -19.98 19.30
C ILE A 422 11.20 -18.73 19.91
N VAL A 423 11.91 -18.01 20.78
CA VAL A 423 11.41 -16.75 21.36
C VAL A 423 11.08 -15.73 20.26
N ALA A 424 11.96 -15.53 19.28
CA ALA A 424 11.70 -14.62 18.17
C ALA A 424 10.45 -15.01 17.37
N LEU A 425 10.26 -16.31 17.11
CA LEU A 425 9.07 -16.80 16.40
C LEU A 425 7.79 -16.63 17.22
N CYS A 426 7.85 -16.85 18.55
CA CYS A 426 6.71 -16.59 19.46
C CYS A 426 6.33 -15.10 19.43
N VAL A 427 7.33 -14.20 19.49
CA VAL A 427 7.09 -12.74 19.43
C VAL A 427 6.48 -12.35 18.09
N VAL A 428 6.98 -12.90 16.97
CA VAL A 428 6.37 -12.70 15.64
C VAL A 428 4.92 -13.18 15.62
N GLY A 429 4.63 -14.36 16.21
CA GLY A 429 3.28 -14.89 16.35
C GLY A 429 2.36 -13.95 17.13
N LEU A 430 2.84 -13.38 18.24
CA LEU A 430 2.09 -12.39 19.03
C LEU A 430 1.78 -11.13 18.23
N PHE A 431 2.71 -10.64 17.42
CA PHE A 431 2.46 -9.47 16.57
C PHE A 431 1.44 -9.76 15.46
N ILE A 432 1.44 -10.97 14.91
CA ILE A 432 0.40 -11.41 13.96
C ILE A 432 -0.96 -11.42 14.65
N LEU A 433 -1.07 -12.04 15.83
CA LEU A 433 -2.31 -12.10 16.61
C LEU A 433 -2.79 -10.69 16.98
N TRP A 434 -1.88 -9.79 17.37
CA TRP A 434 -2.19 -8.38 17.64
C TRP A 434 -2.87 -7.71 16.45
N ASN A 435 -2.26 -7.78 15.25
CA ASN A 435 -2.80 -7.14 14.05
C ASN A 435 -4.12 -7.80 13.60
N MET A 436 -4.22 -9.13 13.69
CA MET A 436 -5.48 -9.84 13.39
C MET A 436 -6.60 -9.42 14.35
N GLY A 437 -6.29 -9.29 15.64
CA GLY A 437 -7.22 -8.76 16.63
C GLY A 437 -7.71 -7.35 16.30
N LEU A 438 -6.81 -6.45 15.86
CA LEU A 438 -7.20 -5.12 15.41
C LEU A 438 -8.13 -5.17 14.17
N ILE A 439 -7.85 -6.05 13.22
CA ILE A 439 -8.69 -6.22 12.02
C ILE A 439 -10.09 -6.71 12.43
N ILE A 440 -10.18 -7.72 13.28
CA ILE A 440 -11.46 -8.26 13.75
C ILE A 440 -12.24 -7.19 14.53
N ASN A 441 -11.60 -6.47 15.45
CA ASN A 441 -12.22 -5.37 16.16
C ASN A 441 -12.73 -4.27 15.22
N GLY A 442 -11.98 -3.97 14.15
CA GLY A 442 -12.36 -2.96 13.18
C GLY A 442 -13.49 -3.38 12.25
N THR A 443 -13.49 -4.63 11.81
CA THR A 443 -14.44 -5.13 10.81
C THR A 443 -15.72 -5.70 11.44
N VAL A 444 -15.57 -6.54 12.46
CA VAL A 444 -16.68 -7.29 13.07
C VAL A 444 -17.43 -6.45 14.11
N PHE A 445 -16.69 -5.74 14.95
CA PHE A 445 -17.27 -4.99 16.07
C PHE A 445 -17.43 -3.48 15.77
N ASN A 446 -17.05 -3.02 14.58
CA ASN A 446 -17.07 -1.62 14.16
C ASN A 446 -16.33 -0.64 15.10
N GLY A 447 -15.46 -1.17 15.97
CA GLY A 447 -14.72 -0.38 16.94
C GLY A 447 -13.77 0.62 16.30
N LEU A 448 -13.21 0.28 15.13
CA LEU A 448 -12.23 1.12 14.42
C LEU A 448 -12.86 2.07 13.38
N THR A 449 -14.10 1.86 12.95
CA THR A 449 -14.77 2.72 11.96
C THR A 449 -15.26 4.05 12.56
N ASN A 450 -15.53 4.09 13.86
CA ASN A 450 -15.85 5.32 14.58
C ASN A 450 -14.61 6.17 14.93
N VAL A 451 -13.45 5.82 14.44
CA VAL A 451 -12.16 6.33 14.86
C VAL A 451 -11.74 7.63 14.14
N ARG A 452 -12.68 8.39 13.61
CA ARG A 452 -12.42 9.82 13.30
C ARG A 452 -11.94 10.60 14.54
N ARG A 453 -12.16 10.08 15.73
CA ARG A 453 -11.81 10.71 17.02
C ARG A 453 -10.52 10.18 17.67
N GLY A 454 -9.77 9.31 17.00
CA GLY A 454 -8.59 8.64 17.58
C GLY A 454 -8.96 7.59 18.64
N LEU A 455 -8.20 6.49 18.66
CA LEU A 455 -8.27 5.50 19.73
C LEU A 455 -7.30 5.90 20.83
N GLN A 456 -7.77 5.97 22.05
CA GLN A 456 -6.88 6.11 23.20
C GLN A 456 -6.22 4.75 23.51
N TRP A 457 -4.99 4.77 23.99
CA TRP A 457 -4.25 3.57 24.40
C TRP A 457 -5.04 2.60 25.28
N PRO A 458 -5.74 3.04 26.35
CA PRO A 458 -6.55 2.15 27.18
C PRO A 458 -7.62 1.42 26.38
N GLN A 459 -8.30 2.09 25.45
CA GLN A 459 -9.34 1.48 24.61
C GLN A 459 -8.76 0.42 23.66
N LEU A 460 -7.57 0.68 23.10
CA LEU A 460 -6.90 -0.29 22.23
C LEU A 460 -6.59 -1.59 22.97
N TRP A 461 -6.05 -1.47 24.18
CA TRP A 461 -5.76 -2.62 25.05
C TRP A 461 -7.03 -3.32 25.50
N GLU A 462 -8.02 -2.60 25.96
CA GLU A 462 -9.32 -3.15 26.36
C GLU A 462 -9.93 -3.98 25.22
N TRP A 463 -9.92 -3.47 24.01
CA TRP A 463 -10.47 -4.18 22.85
C TRP A 463 -9.70 -5.46 22.51
N GLN A 464 -8.40 -5.47 22.70
CA GLN A 464 -7.59 -6.66 22.47
C GLN A 464 -7.79 -7.71 23.57
N ILE A 465 -7.85 -7.28 24.84
CA ILE A 465 -8.02 -8.18 25.97
C ILE A 465 -9.43 -8.80 25.99
N THR A 466 -10.46 -8.01 25.68
CA THR A 466 -11.86 -8.48 25.66
C THR A 466 -12.23 -9.22 24.37
N LEU A 467 -11.36 -9.24 23.36
CA LEU A 467 -11.66 -9.87 22.08
C LEU A 467 -12.06 -11.35 22.18
N PRO A 468 -11.40 -12.23 22.96
CA PRO A 468 -11.81 -13.63 23.09
C PRO A 468 -13.22 -13.79 23.66
N GLN A 469 -13.58 -13.01 24.69
CA GLN A 469 -14.92 -13.01 25.27
C GLN A 469 -15.97 -12.54 24.25
N ARG A 470 -15.71 -11.43 23.54
CA ARG A 470 -16.61 -10.87 22.51
C ARG A 470 -16.82 -11.82 21.34
N LEU A 471 -15.79 -12.58 20.95
CA LEU A 471 -15.91 -13.62 19.93
C LEU A 471 -16.75 -14.80 20.44
N TRP A 472 -16.58 -15.18 21.69
CA TRP A 472 -17.39 -16.22 22.32
C TRP A 472 -18.87 -15.83 22.38
N GLU A 473 -19.18 -14.60 22.76
CA GLU A 473 -20.54 -14.05 22.81
C GLU A 473 -21.20 -14.00 21.42
N LEU A 474 -20.44 -13.78 20.33
CA LEU A 474 -20.93 -13.89 18.97
C LEU A 474 -21.36 -15.32 18.59
N GLY A 475 -20.71 -16.35 19.17
CA GLY A 475 -21.02 -17.76 18.96
C GLY A 475 -21.10 -18.14 17.49
N GLY A 476 -22.14 -18.93 17.13
CA GLY A 476 -22.37 -19.38 15.75
C GLY A 476 -22.67 -18.24 14.74
N THR A 477 -23.04 -17.05 15.22
CA THR A 477 -23.32 -15.89 14.33
C THR A 477 -22.06 -15.31 13.72
N PHE A 478 -20.85 -15.68 14.19
CA PHE A 478 -19.59 -15.28 13.58
C PHE A 478 -19.46 -15.72 12.11
N PHE A 479 -20.08 -16.85 11.76
CA PHE A 479 -20.07 -17.38 10.39
C PHE A 479 -21.17 -16.75 9.51
N ASP A 480 -22.11 -16.01 10.08
CA ASP A 480 -23.10 -15.22 9.32
C ASP A 480 -22.46 -13.90 8.91
N ARG A 481 -21.92 -13.89 7.70
CA ARG A 481 -21.19 -12.75 7.13
C ARG A 481 -22.03 -11.47 7.12
N CYS A 482 -23.33 -11.56 6.88
CA CYS A 482 -24.23 -10.42 6.78
C CYS A 482 -24.53 -9.80 8.14
N ARG A 483 -24.66 -10.63 9.18
CA ARG A 483 -24.83 -10.16 10.56
C ARG A 483 -23.55 -9.56 11.13
N VAL A 484 -22.40 -10.20 10.87
CA VAL A 484 -21.10 -9.79 11.41
C VAL A 484 -20.65 -8.46 10.81
N LEU A 485 -20.86 -8.23 9.54
CA LEU A 485 -20.36 -7.03 8.86
C LEU A 485 -21.31 -5.83 8.93
N LYS A 486 -22.50 -5.95 9.52
CA LYS A 486 -23.52 -4.88 9.74
C LYS A 486 -23.76 -3.86 8.62
N ASN A 487 -23.04 -3.94 7.52
CA ASN A 487 -23.00 -2.99 6.41
C ASN A 487 -23.50 -3.61 5.09
N GLY A 488 -24.36 -4.60 5.18
CA GLY A 488 -25.02 -5.24 4.03
C GLY A 488 -24.10 -6.24 3.31
N CYS A 489 -24.69 -7.33 2.96
CA CYS A 489 -24.14 -8.26 1.98
C CYS A 489 -24.33 -7.73 0.57
#